data_6211ce606e089d8c4d5fb0dba8f4af24
#
_entry.id   6211ce606e089d8c4d5fb0dba8f4af24
#
_cell.length_a   1.000
_cell.length_b   1.000
_cell.length_c   1.000
_cell.angle_alpha   90.00
_cell.angle_beta   90.00
_cell.angle_gamma   90.00
#
_symmetry.space_group_name_H-M   'P 1'
#
loop_
_entity.id
_entity.type
_entity.pdbx_description
1 polymer ?
#
loop_
_entity_poly.entity_id
_entity_poly.type
_entity_poly.pdbx_seq_one_letter_code
_entity_poly.pdbx_strand_id
1 'polypeptide(L)'
;SQFDSNDWMKYVDLLIVDECHKIKATNKVSKIVSNIRTHNKYGFTGTLPENNLDKWSIIGKLGPVIYEKTSYELRLEDYLANVNVKILNLDYNIPPRYLSDNAYREELDFIYESHFRNTFLTKLCDKLENNTLILVNHIKHGVHLSEYLIDCKNDKQVYFIRGEVEVDTREDIKRIMEKDNNVICVAMSSIFSTGVNIKNLHNIIFAAGGKSFIRTVQSVGRGLRKHASKNKLIIFDICDNLRYGLRHCEKRKEIYDREKIMYTESKILEKS
;
A
#
# COMPACT_ATOMS: atom_id res chain seq x y z
N SER A 1 -25.78 24.89 -5.92
CA SER A 1 -24.47 24.72 -5.31
C SER A 1 -24.57 24.89 -3.81
N GLN A 2 -24.26 23.85 -3.07
CA GLN A 2 -24.35 23.79 -1.60
C GLN A 2 -23.29 24.63 -0.86
N PHE A 3 -22.42 25.35 -1.54
CA PHE A 3 -21.31 26.07 -0.93
C PHE A 3 -21.54 27.59 -0.75
N ASP A 4 -22.55 28.15 -1.37
CA ASP A 4 -22.85 29.60 -1.27
C ASP A 4 -23.64 29.97 -0.02
N SER A 5 -24.13 29.01 0.77
CA SER A 5 -24.84 29.20 2.02
C SER A 5 -24.00 29.04 3.29
N ASN A 6 -22.69 28.94 3.20
CA ASN A 6 -21.84 28.56 4.35
C ASN A 6 -21.29 29.79 5.09
N ASP A 7 -22.14 30.60 5.66
CA ASP A 7 -21.76 31.68 6.57
C ASP A 7 -20.94 31.18 7.78
N TRP A 8 -21.07 29.92 8.15
CA TRP A 8 -20.33 29.30 9.25
C TRP A 8 -18.79 29.37 9.08
N MET A 9 -18.27 29.39 7.84
CA MET A 9 -16.82 29.48 7.57
C MET A 9 -16.19 30.76 8.15
N LYS A 10 -16.99 31.78 8.38
CA LYS A 10 -16.54 33.07 8.96
C LYS A 10 -16.30 32.97 10.47
N TYR A 11 -16.91 31.99 11.13
CA TYR A 11 -16.86 31.79 12.57
C TYR A 11 -15.85 30.68 12.99
N VAL A 12 -15.02 30.21 12.05
CA VAL A 12 -13.98 29.20 12.34
C VAL A 12 -12.76 29.87 12.92
N ASP A 13 -12.46 29.62 14.19
CA ASP A 13 -11.30 30.14 14.89
C ASP A 13 -10.06 29.26 14.68
N LEU A 14 -10.25 27.94 14.47
CA LEU A 14 -9.19 26.95 14.27
C LEU A 14 -9.57 25.99 13.14
N LEU A 15 -8.67 25.83 12.18
CA LEU A 15 -8.80 24.85 11.09
C LEU A 15 -7.71 23.79 11.21
N ILE A 16 -8.12 22.53 11.34
CA ILE A 16 -7.22 21.38 11.28
C ILE A 16 -7.55 20.58 10.02
N VAL A 17 -6.55 20.34 9.18
CA VAL A 17 -6.69 19.59 7.93
C VAL A 17 -5.86 18.31 8.03
N ASP A 18 -6.52 17.18 8.23
CA ASP A 18 -5.89 15.86 8.13
C ASP A 18 -5.70 15.47 6.66
N GLU A 19 -4.63 14.70 6.39
CA GLU A 19 -4.22 14.31 5.04
C GLU A 19 -4.10 15.53 4.09
N CYS A 20 -3.47 16.61 4.57
CA CYS A 20 -3.38 17.88 3.85
C CYS A 20 -2.64 17.77 2.51
N HIS A 21 -1.91 16.66 2.22
CA HIS A 21 -1.38 16.36 0.89
C HIS A 21 -2.45 16.25 -0.20
N LYS A 22 -3.73 16.09 0.18
CA LYS A 22 -4.86 16.11 -0.76
C LYS A 22 -5.22 17.51 -1.24
N ILE A 23 -4.68 18.57 -0.66
CA ILE A 23 -4.86 19.95 -1.13
C ILE A 23 -4.08 20.11 -2.43
N LYS A 24 -4.80 20.37 -3.52
CA LYS A 24 -4.23 20.71 -4.84
C LYS A 24 -4.61 22.13 -5.20
N ALA A 25 -3.92 22.71 -6.19
CA ALA A 25 -4.14 24.10 -6.57
C ALA A 25 -5.61 24.48 -6.81
N THR A 26 -6.41 23.57 -7.38
CA THR A 26 -7.77 23.88 -7.87
C THR A 26 -8.90 22.97 -7.36
N ASN A 27 -8.62 22.04 -6.44
CA ASN A 27 -9.66 21.11 -5.98
C ASN A 27 -10.61 21.71 -4.93
N LYS A 28 -11.71 20.99 -4.63
CA LYS A 28 -12.74 21.42 -3.66
C LYS A 28 -12.16 21.67 -2.27
N VAL A 29 -11.23 20.82 -1.79
CA VAL A 29 -10.58 20.98 -0.47
C VAL A 29 -9.79 22.28 -0.43
N SER A 30 -9.05 22.59 -1.49
CA SER A 30 -8.32 23.84 -1.64
C SER A 30 -9.22 25.08 -1.52
N LYS A 31 -10.39 25.05 -2.18
CA LYS A 31 -11.38 26.14 -2.12
C LYS A 31 -11.93 26.33 -0.69
N ILE A 32 -12.27 25.22 -0.01
CA ILE A 32 -12.75 25.27 1.37
C ILE A 32 -11.71 25.92 2.30
N VAL A 33 -10.46 25.43 2.25
CA VAL A 33 -9.38 25.93 3.08
C VAL A 33 -9.08 27.41 2.81
N SER A 34 -9.22 27.88 1.55
CA SER A 34 -9.03 29.29 1.19
C SER A 34 -10.17 30.18 1.66
N ASN A 35 -11.41 29.68 1.76
CA ASN A 35 -12.57 30.47 2.20
C ASN A 35 -12.63 30.64 3.72
N ILE A 36 -11.98 29.78 4.48
CA ILE A 36 -11.89 29.92 5.94
C ILE A 36 -10.81 30.95 6.27
N ARG A 37 -11.18 32.05 6.94
CA ARG A 37 -10.32 33.23 7.15
C ARG A 37 -9.54 33.22 8.47
N THR A 38 -9.56 32.15 9.25
CA THR A 38 -8.79 32.05 10.49
C THR A 38 -7.26 32.11 10.20
N HIS A 39 -6.51 32.67 11.13
CA HIS A 39 -5.04 32.62 11.14
C HIS A 39 -4.50 31.30 11.70
N ASN A 40 -5.32 30.57 12.47
CA ASN A 40 -4.94 29.31 13.11
C ASN A 40 -5.26 28.13 12.18
N LYS A 41 -4.37 27.82 11.24
CA LYS A 41 -4.52 26.72 10.29
C LYS A 41 -3.38 25.74 10.46
N TYR A 42 -3.72 24.47 10.71
CA TYR A 42 -2.75 23.40 10.85
C TYR A 42 -3.05 22.25 9.87
N GLY A 43 -2.03 21.76 9.19
CA GLY A 43 -2.11 20.61 8.30
C GLY A 43 -1.31 19.45 8.83
N PHE A 44 -1.92 18.27 8.81
CA PHE A 44 -1.23 17.01 9.13
C PHE A 44 -1.18 16.14 7.88
N THR A 45 -0.03 15.56 7.61
CA THR A 45 0.15 14.59 6.53
C THR A 45 1.35 13.72 6.81
N GLY A 46 1.28 12.50 6.39
CA GLY A 46 2.43 11.63 6.52
C GLY A 46 3.49 11.81 5.44
N THR A 47 3.14 12.45 4.31
CA THR A 47 4.10 12.78 3.24
C THR A 47 3.63 14.02 2.51
N LEU A 48 4.53 14.93 2.26
CA LEU A 48 4.27 16.04 1.35
C LEU A 48 4.36 15.57 -0.10
N PRO A 49 3.62 16.18 -1.03
CA PRO A 49 3.74 15.89 -2.45
C PRO A 49 5.18 16.16 -2.96
N GLU A 50 5.68 15.30 -3.85
CA GLU A 50 6.96 15.52 -4.54
C GLU A 50 6.85 16.65 -5.58
N ASN A 51 5.65 16.86 -6.13
CA ASN A 51 5.38 17.95 -7.07
C ASN A 51 5.41 19.29 -6.34
N ASN A 52 6.28 20.18 -6.79
CA ASN A 52 6.47 21.51 -6.21
C ASN A 52 5.20 22.37 -6.22
N LEU A 53 4.36 22.31 -7.26
CA LEU A 53 3.11 23.07 -7.34
C LEU A 53 2.14 22.67 -6.22
N ASP A 54 1.96 21.37 -6.00
CA ASP A 54 1.09 20.87 -4.94
C ASP A 54 1.66 21.20 -3.56
N LYS A 55 2.98 21.05 -3.38
CA LYS A 55 3.69 21.43 -2.13
C LYS A 55 3.51 22.91 -1.80
N TRP A 56 3.76 23.79 -2.77
CA TRP A 56 3.57 25.23 -2.59
C TRP A 56 2.12 25.61 -2.35
N SER A 57 1.17 24.90 -2.95
CA SER A 57 -0.26 25.11 -2.70
C SER A 57 -0.65 24.81 -1.24
N ILE A 58 -0.05 23.79 -0.63
CA ILE A 58 -0.27 23.45 0.77
C ILE A 58 0.36 24.51 1.68
N ILE A 59 1.64 24.84 1.45
CA ILE A 59 2.38 25.84 2.25
C ILE A 59 1.70 27.20 2.19
N GLY A 60 1.26 27.63 1.01
CA GLY A 60 0.59 28.93 0.84
C GLY A 60 -0.77 29.03 1.54
N LYS A 61 -1.39 27.91 1.91
CA LYS A 61 -2.70 27.87 2.59
C LYS A 61 -2.65 27.55 4.07
N LEU A 62 -1.68 26.76 4.48
CA LEU A 62 -1.56 26.24 5.86
C LEU A 62 -0.32 26.75 6.58
N GLY A 63 0.62 27.38 5.86
CA GLY A 63 1.89 27.82 6.43
C GLY A 63 3.05 26.83 6.21
N PRO A 64 4.26 27.19 6.66
CA PRO A 64 5.44 26.36 6.51
C PRO A 64 5.34 25.06 7.33
N VAL A 65 6.21 24.10 7.01
CA VAL A 65 6.37 22.88 7.83
C VAL A 65 7.00 23.29 9.16
N ILE A 66 6.27 23.09 10.25
CA ILE A 66 6.70 23.46 11.61
C ILE A 66 7.25 22.27 12.39
N TYR A 67 6.90 21.05 11.97
CA TYR A 67 7.35 19.81 12.61
C TYR A 67 7.37 18.66 11.60
N GLU A 68 8.44 17.88 11.62
CA GLU A 68 8.59 16.68 10.81
C GLU A 68 9.18 15.58 11.66
N LYS A 69 8.62 14.37 11.51
CA LYS A 69 9.12 13.16 12.16
C LYS A 69 9.09 12.01 11.15
N THR A 70 10.23 11.43 10.93
CA THR A 70 10.37 10.34 9.95
C THR A 70 9.77 9.03 10.47
N SER A 71 9.39 8.13 9.56
CA SER A 71 8.96 6.77 9.93
C SER A 71 10.08 6.01 10.68
N TYR A 72 11.34 6.33 10.40
CA TYR A 72 12.48 5.76 11.10
C TYR A 72 12.53 6.18 12.57
N GLU A 73 12.38 7.48 12.86
CA GLU A 73 12.33 8.00 14.23
C GLU A 73 11.15 7.42 15.00
N LEU A 74 9.98 7.30 14.35
CA LEU A 74 8.80 6.69 14.95
C LEU A 74 9.01 5.19 15.28
N ARG A 75 9.81 4.47 14.47
CA ARG A 75 10.20 3.08 14.80
C ARG A 75 11.19 3.02 15.95
N LEU A 76 12.16 3.93 16.01
CA LEU A 76 13.12 4.00 17.14
C LEU A 76 12.43 4.29 18.48
N GLU A 77 11.38 5.10 18.45
CA GLU A 77 10.57 5.44 19.63
C GLU A 77 9.45 4.43 19.89
N ASP A 78 9.45 3.31 19.20
CA ASP A 78 8.49 2.23 19.38
C ASP A 78 7.02 2.60 19.06
N TYR A 79 6.75 3.70 18.38
CA TYR A 79 5.40 4.03 17.92
C TYR A 79 4.96 3.20 16.72
N LEU A 80 5.90 2.74 15.89
CA LEU A 80 5.64 1.89 14.74
C LEU A 80 6.33 0.53 14.88
N ALA A 81 5.72 -0.51 14.32
CA ALA A 81 6.30 -1.83 14.27
C ALA A 81 7.56 -1.85 13.38
N ASN A 82 8.53 -2.69 13.74
CA ASN A 82 9.67 -2.96 12.89
C ASN A 82 9.23 -3.71 11.63
N VAL A 83 9.68 -3.22 10.48
CA VAL A 83 9.37 -3.78 9.15
C VAL A 83 10.63 -4.40 8.59
N ASN A 84 10.56 -5.67 8.17
CA ASN A 84 11.60 -6.34 7.42
C ASN A 84 11.10 -6.65 6.01
N VAL A 85 11.87 -6.28 4.99
CA VAL A 85 11.52 -6.55 3.60
C VAL A 85 12.37 -7.70 3.07
N LYS A 86 11.70 -8.65 2.39
CA LYS A 86 12.35 -9.72 1.62
C LYS A 86 11.98 -9.53 0.16
N ILE A 87 12.94 -9.07 -0.64
CA ILE A 87 12.78 -8.94 -2.08
C ILE A 87 13.01 -10.31 -2.72
N LEU A 88 11.99 -10.79 -3.41
CA LEU A 88 12.02 -12.10 -4.08
C LEU A 88 12.07 -11.87 -5.59
N ASN A 89 13.26 -12.00 -6.16
CA ASN A 89 13.52 -11.79 -7.58
C ASN A 89 13.14 -13.04 -8.37
N LEU A 90 12.01 -12.99 -9.09
CA LEU A 90 11.51 -14.08 -9.92
C LEU A 90 12.18 -14.05 -11.30
N ASP A 91 12.87 -15.09 -11.66
CA ASP A 91 13.59 -15.27 -12.92
C ASP A 91 12.87 -16.27 -13.81
N TYR A 92 12.38 -15.80 -14.95
CA TYR A 92 11.60 -16.58 -15.90
C TYR A 92 12.49 -17.21 -16.97
N ASN A 93 12.27 -18.50 -17.24
CA ASN A 93 12.99 -19.18 -18.31
C ASN A 93 12.66 -18.61 -19.70
N ILE A 94 11.39 -18.27 -19.90
CA ILE A 94 10.89 -17.71 -21.16
C ILE A 94 10.20 -16.40 -20.84
N PRO A 95 10.90 -15.25 -20.89
CA PRO A 95 10.28 -13.95 -20.70
C PRO A 95 9.33 -13.59 -21.85
N PRO A 96 8.34 -12.72 -21.63
CA PRO A 96 7.43 -12.31 -22.67
C PRO A 96 8.14 -11.59 -23.81
N ARG A 97 7.67 -11.80 -25.05
CA ARG A 97 8.07 -11.01 -26.19
C ARG A 97 7.17 -9.81 -26.32
N TYR A 98 7.72 -8.62 -26.25
CA TYR A 98 6.95 -7.37 -26.39
C TYR A 98 6.72 -7.10 -27.89
N LEU A 99 5.48 -7.31 -28.34
CA LEU A 99 5.09 -7.23 -29.75
C LEU A 99 4.35 -5.95 -30.11
N SER A 100 3.85 -5.22 -29.11
CA SER A 100 3.06 -4.01 -29.32
C SER A 100 3.69 -2.77 -28.69
N ASP A 101 3.16 -1.60 -29.05
CA ASP A 101 3.51 -0.33 -28.41
C ASP A 101 3.11 -0.30 -26.92
N ASN A 102 2.23 -1.20 -26.49
CA ASN A 102 1.81 -1.32 -25.09
C ASN A 102 2.53 -2.45 -24.35
N ALA A 103 3.85 -2.50 -24.48
CA ALA A 103 4.71 -3.51 -23.85
C ALA A 103 4.52 -3.64 -22.33
N TYR A 104 4.11 -2.57 -21.65
CA TYR A 104 3.81 -2.61 -20.22
C TYR A 104 2.57 -3.48 -19.92
N ARG A 105 1.55 -3.39 -20.74
CA ARG A 105 0.33 -4.21 -20.57
C ARG A 105 0.61 -5.68 -20.87
N GLU A 106 1.41 -5.96 -21.90
CA GLU A 106 1.84 -7.32 -22.22
C GLU A 106 2.62 -7.95 -21.08
N GLU A 107 3.51 -7.19 -20.43
CA GLU A 107 4.22 -7.66 -19.24
C GLU A 107 3.27 -7.93 -18.07
N LEU A 108 2.28 -7.08 -17.84
CA LEU A 108 1.29 -7.30 -16.79
C LEU A 108 0.44 -8.55 -17.05
N ASP A 109 -0.05 -8.74 -18.28
CA ASP A 109 -0.84 -9.91 -18.65
C ASP A 109 -0.01 -11.20 -18.48
N PHE A 110 1.26 -11.19 -18.89
CA PHE A 110 2.18 -12.29 -18.65
C PHE A 110 2.35 -12.61 -17.15
N ILE A 111 2.57 -11.59 -16.32
CA ILE A 111 2.72 -11.73 -14.86
C ILE A 111 1.47 -12.37 -14.24
N TYR A 112 0.27 -11.96 -14.67
CA TYR A 112 -0.98 -12.44 -14.09
C TYR A 112 -1.28 -13.89 -14.50
N GLU A 113 -0.90 -14.29 -15.71
CA GLU A 113 -1.14 -15.62 -16.27
C GLU A 113 -0.01 -16.61 -15.98
N SER A 114 1.14 -16.16 -15.51
CA SER A 114 2.30 -17.02 -15.25
C SER A 114 2.00 -18.09 -14.20
N HIS A 115 1.98 -19.35 -14.64
CA HIS A 115 1.82 -20.51 -13.77
C HIS A 115 2.94 -20.60 -12.72
N PHE A 116 4.18 -20.37 -13.13
CA PHE A 116 5.33 -20.36 -12.23
C PHE A 116 5.14 -19.37 -11.08
N ARG A 117 4.78 -18.14 -11.42
CA ARG A 117 4.59 -17.07 -10.46
C ARG A 117 3.45 -17.36 -9.48
N ASN A 118 2.29 -17.74 -9.99
CA ASN A 118 1.13 -18.02 -9.16
C ASN A 118 1.38 -19.24 -8.25
N THR A 119 1.98 -20.31 -8.77
CA THR A 119 2.40 -21.49 -7.98
C THR A 119 3.42 -21.09 -6.91
N PHE A 120 4.38 -20.25 -7.23
CA PHE A 120 5.36 -19.75 -6.24
C PHE A 120 4.68 -18.98 -5.12
N LEU A 121 3.79 -18.04 -5.45
CA LEU A 121 3.05 -17.24 -4.46
C LEU A 121 2.19 -18.11 -3.56
N THR A 122 1.54 -19.12 -4.12
CA THR A 122 0.73 -20.08 -3.37
C THR A 122 1.60 -20.88 -2.39
N LYS A 123 2.72 -21.44 -2.87
CA LYS A 123 3.68 -22.15 -2.00
C LYS A 123 4.30 -21.26 -0.93
N LEU A 124 4.50 -19.98 -1.23
CA LEU A 124 4.95 -19.01 -0.24
C LEU A 124 3.88 -18.84 0.85
N CYS A 125 2.64 -18.61 0.46
CA CYS A 125 1.52 -18.45 1.40
C CYS A 125 1.31 -19.69 2.28
N ASP A 126 1.48 -20.87 1.73
CA ASP A 126 1.36 -22.13 2.46
C ASP A 126 2.40 -22.25 3.60
N LYS A 127 3.63 -21.80 3.33
CA LYS A 127 4.74 -21.82 4.32
C LYS A 127 4.71 -20.70 5.34
N LEU A 128 3.94 -19.64 5.10
CA LEU A 128 3.86 -18.52 6.02
C LEU A 128 2.95 -18.86 7.18
N GLU A 129 3.40 -18.65 8.38
CA GLU A 129 2.56 -18.69 9.58
C GLU A 129 1.80 -17.38 9.75
N ASN A 130 0.65 -17.45 10.41
CA ASN A 130 -0.22 -16.31 10.72
C ASN A 130 -0.86 -15.62 9.49
N ASN A 131 -1.57 -14.54 9.75
CA ASN A 131 -2.33 -13.82 8.76
C ASN A 131 -1.44 -13.18 7.70
N THR A 132 -1.83 -13.35 6.45
CA THR A 132 -1.12 -12.86 5.28
C THR A 132 -2.05 -11.99 4.43
N LEU A 133 -1.57 -10.80 4.09
CA LEU A 133 -2.22 -9.89 3.16
C LEU A 133 -1.48 -9.88 1.83
N ILE A 134 -2.18 -10.18 0.75
CA ILE A 134 -1.62 -10.10 -0.61
C ILE A 134 -2.19 -8.88 -1.30
N LEU A 135 -1.33 -8.00 -1.79
CA LEU A 135 -1.74 -6.77 -2.45
C LEU A 135 -1.58 -6.90 -3.96
N VAL A 136 -2.67 -6.64 -4.68
CA VAL A 136 -2.75 -6.63 -6.14
C VAL A 136 -3.24 -5.27 -6.64
N ASN A 137 -2.96 -4.91 -7.91
CA ASN A 137 -3.40 -3.66 -8.51
C ASN A 137 -4.58 -3.82 -9.47
N HIS A 138 -4.88 -5.03 -9.90
CA HIS A 138 -5.93 -5.32 -10.87
C HIS A 138 -6.83 -6.45 -10.39
N ILE A 139 -8.14 -6.28 -10.59
CA ILE A 139 -9.16 -7.26 -10.18
C ILE A 139 -8.90 -8.63 -10.85
N LYS A 140 -8.61 -8.63 -12.16
CA LYS A 140 -8.29 -9.87 -12.91
C LYS A 140 -7.17 -10.67 -12.23
N HIS A 141 -6.09 -9.99 -11.82
CA HIS A 141 -4.98 -10.63 -11.10
C HIS A 141 -5.41 -11.18 -9.75
N GLY A 142 -6.21 -10.41 -8.99
CA GLY A 142 -6.71 -10.85 -7.68
C GLY A 142 -7.62 -12.07 -7.77
N VAL A 143 -8.52 -12.12 -8.75
CA VAL A 143 -9.38 -13.29 -9.02
C VAL A 143 -8.52 -14.51 -9.33
N HIS A 144 -7.63 -14.40 -10.32
CA HIS A 144 -6.77 -15.51 -10.76
C HIS A 144 -5.91 -16.07 -9.60
N LEU A 145 -5.28 -15.18 -8.85
CA LEU A 145 -4.45 -15.59 -7.72
C LEU A 145 -5.27 -16.22 -6.59
N SER A 146 -6.48 -15.74 -6.36
CA SER A 146 -7.38 -16.34 -5.36
C SER A 146 -7.81 -17.74 -5.72
N GLU A 147 -8.06 -18.02 -7.00
CA GLU A 147 -8.35 -19.36 -7.51
C GLU A 147 -7.18 -20.32 -7.23
N TYR A 148 -5.94 -19.92 -7.57
CA TYR A 148 -4.76 -20.73 -7.24
C TYR A 148 -4.60 -20.99 -5.74
N LEU A 149 -4.91 -20.02 -4.89
CA LEU A 149 -4.81 -20.16 -3.43
C LEU A 149 -5.86 -21.12 -2.86
N ILE A 150 -7.08 -21.11 -3.40
CA ILE A 150 -8.17 -21.99 -2.98
C ILE A 150 -7.92 -23.43 -3.44
N ASP A 151 -7.42 -23.62 -4.65
CA ASP A 151 -7.18 -24.95 -5.23
C ASP A 151 -6.07 -25.73 -4.51
N CYS A 152 -5.16 -25.04 -3.84
CA CYS A 152 -4.02 -25.66 -3.17
C CYS A 152 -4.31 -26.35 -1.84
N LYS A 153 -5.59 -26.52 -1.44
CA LYS A 153 -6.01 -27.26 -0.24
C LYS A 153 -5.20 -26.97 1.02
N ASN A 154 -4.81 -25.72 1.20
CA ASN A 154 -4.24 -25.32 2.47
C ASN A 154 -5.35 -25.12 3.51
N ASP A 155 -5.07 -25.34 4.78
CA ASP A 155 -6.05 -25.17 5.87
C ASP A 155 -6.37 -23.69 6.16
N LYS A 156 -5.96 -22.75 5.27
CA LYS A 156 -6.13 -21.33 5.44
C LYS A 156 -7.39 -20.83 4.74
N GLN A 157 -8.11 -19.97 5.41
CA GLN A 157 -9.25 -19.27 4.81
C GLN A 157 -8.74 -18.19 3.86
N VAL A 158 -9.24 -18.20 2.61
CA VAL A 158 -8.85 -17.25 1.56
C VAL A 158 -10.02 -16.31 1.25
N TYR A 159 -9.77 -15.03 1.32
CA TYR A 159 -10.74 -13.97 1.01
C TYR A 159 -10.20 -13.02 -0.05
N PHE A 160 -11.04 -12.59 -0.99
CA PHE A 160 -10.71 -11.54 -1.96
C PHE A 160 -11.56 -10.30 -1.73
N ILE A 161 -10.94 -9.19 -1.35
CA ILE A 161 -11.59 -7.89 -1.10
C ILE A 161 -11.46 -7.01 -2.35
N ARG A 162 -12.59 -6.75 -3.01
CA ARG A 162 -12.69 -5.83 -4.16
C ARG A 162 -13.13 -4.44 -3.71
N GLY A 163 -12.86 -3.42 -4.55
CA GLY A 163 -13.35 -2.06 -4.32
C GLY A 163 -14.88 -1.93 -4.31
N GLU A 164 -15.56 -2.84 -4.97
CA GLU A 164 -17.03 -2.92 -5.08
C GLU A 164 -17.70 -3.62 -3.89
N VAL A 165 -16.89 -4.21 -2.99
CA VAL A 165 -17.40 -4.86 -1.77
C VAL A 165 -17.93 -3.79 -0.82
N GLU A 166 -19.09 -4.03 -0.24
CA GLU A 166 -19.72 -3.13 0.74
C GLU A 166 -18.81 -2.89 1.95
N VAL A 167 -18.95 -1.72 2.57
CA VAL A 167 -18.13 -1.30 3.72
C VAL A 167 -18.24 -2.32 4.86
N ASP A 168 -19.45 -2.82 5.12
CA ASP A 168 -19.70 -3.80 6.18
C ASP A 168 -18.93 -5.11 5.97
N THR A 169 -18.86 -5.60 4.72
CA THR A 169 -18.09 -6.81 4.38
C THR A 169 -16.59 -6.62 4.62
N ARG A 170 -16.05 -5.42 4.37
CA ARG A 170 -14.64 -5.10 4.65
C ARG A 170 -14.33 -5.13 6.15
N GLU A 171 -15.20 -4.54 6.95
CA GLU A 171 -15.06 -4.55 8.40
C GLU A 171 -15.23 -5.98 8.97
N ASP A 172 -16.09 -6.82 8.39
CA ASP A 172 -16.23 -8.22 8.78
C ASP A 172 -14.97 -9.03 8.48
N ILE A 173 -14.38 -8.87 7.29
CA ILE A 173 -13.12 -9.54 6.94
C ILE A 173 -11.99 -9.08 7.87
N LYS A 174 -11.90 -7.77 8.16
CA LYS A 174 -10.95 -7.25 9.13
C LYS A 174 -11.14 -7.91 10.50
N ARG A 175 -12.39 -8.02 10.96
CA ARG A 175 -12.74 -8.67 12.23
C ARG A 175 -12.36 -10.15 12.24
N ILE A 176 -12.58 -10.87 11.14
CA ILE A 176 -12.15 -12.27 10.98
C ILE A 176 -10.63 -12.36 11.08
N MET A 177 -9.89 -11.55 10.31
CA MET A 177 -8.42 -11.54 10.35
C MET A 177 -7.85 -11.14 11.72
N GLU A 178 -8.55 -10.33 12.51
CA GLU A 178 -8.11 -9.97 13.86
C GLU A 178 -8.34 -11.08 14.88
N LYS A 179 -9.28 -11.99 14.64
CA LYS A 179 -9.60 -13.12 15.53
C LYS A 179 -8.87 -14.41 15.13
N ASP A 180 -8.65 -14.61 13.85
CA ASP A 180 -8.06 -15.83 13.30
C ASP A 180 -6.58 -15.61 12.99
N ASN A 181 -5.77 -16.65 13.17
CA ASN A 181 -4.33 -16.65 12.92
C ASN A 181 -3.94 -17.35 11.62
N ASN A 182 -4.90 -17.74 10.80
CA ASN A 182 -4.64 -18.54 9.61
C ASN A 182 -5.43 -18.07 8.37
N VAL A 183 -5.46 -16.75 8.17
CA VAL A 183 -6.22 -16.13 7.07
C VAL A 183 -5.29 -15.56 6.01
N ILE A 184 -5.62 -15.80 4.74
CA ILE A 184 -5.05 -15.13 3.59
C ILE A 184 -6.09 -14.17 3.02
N CYS A 185 -5.75 -12.89 2.97
CA CYS A 185 -6.59 -11.89 2.33
C CYS A 185 -5.90 -11.36 1.07
N VAL A 186 -6.52 -11.52 -0.08
CA VAL A 186 -6.12 -10.85 -1.33
C VAL A 186 -6.90 -9.55 -1.43
N ALA A 187 -6.24 -8.44 -1.63
CA ALA A 187 -6.89 -7.13 -1.67
C ALA A 187 -6.28 -6.19 -2.71
N MET A 188 -7.10 -5.28 -3.21
CA MET A 188 -6.62 -4.19 -4.05
C MET A 188 -5.76 -3.24 -3.22
N SER A 189 -4.57 -2.89 -3.70
CA SER A 189 -3.66 -1.98 -3.00
C SER A 189 -4.29 -0.61 -2.69
N SER A 190 -5.20 -0.13 -3.55
CA SER A 190 -5.96 1.10 -3.36
C SER A 190 -6.88 1.07 -2.13
N ILE A 191 -7.43 -0.08 -1.78
CA ILE A 191 -8.33 -0.25 -0.62
C ILE A 191 -7.56 -0.02 0.67
N PHE A 192 -6.30 -0.51 0.73
CA PHE A 192 -5.45 -0.37 1.90
C PHE A 192 -4.78 1.00 2.02
N SER A 193 -4.68 1.77 0.93
CA SER A 193 -4.20 3.16 0.98
C SER A 193 -5.14 4.10 1.75
N THR A 194 -6.37 3.72 1.96
CA THR A 194 -7.39 4.49 2.70
C THR A 194 -7.46 4.18 4.20
N GLY A 195 -6.45 3.53 4.77
CA GLY A 195 -6.30 3.42 6.23
C GLY A 195 -6.93 2.20 6.89
N VAL A 196 -7.03 1.07 6.20
CA VAL A 196 -7.45 -0.18 6.86
C VAL A 196 -6.38 -0.64 7.84
N ASN A 197 -6.69 -0.60 9.13
CA ASN A 197 -5.82 -1.05 10.21
C ASN A 197 -6.19 -2.46 10.63
N ILE A 198 -5.33 -3.44 10.36
CA ILE A 198 -5.47 -4.83 10.82
C ILE A 198 -4.38 -5.12 11.84
N LYS A 199 -4.76 -5.23 13.11
CA LYS A 199 -3.81 -5.40 14.21
C LYS A 199 -3.06 -6.73 14.15
N ASN A 200 -3.71 -7.80 13.71
CA ASN A 200 -3.15 -9.16 13.64
C ASN A 200 -2.61 -9.50 12.24
N LEU A 201 -1.93 -8.55 11.58
CA LEU A 201 -1.33 -8.74 10.26
C LEU A 201 0.17 -8.96 10.41
N HIS A 202 0.70 -10.12 10.02
CA HIS A 202 2.10 -10.52 10.19
C HIS A 202 2.89 -10.51 8.87
N ASN A 203 2.23 -10.88 7.77
CA ASN A 203 2.86 -10.97 6.47
C ASN A 203 2.13 -10.12 5.44
N ILE A 204 2.88 -9.41 4.62
CA ILE A 204 2.35 -8.71 3.45
C ILE A 204 3.12 -9.21 2.23
N ILE A 205 2.39 -9.60 1.18
CA ILE A 205 2.97 -9.97 -0.10
C ILE A 205 2.59 -8.91 -1.13
N PHE A 206 3.58 -8.30 -1.73
CA PHE A 206 3.37 -7.41 -2.85
C PHE A 206 3.41 -8.17 -4.16
N ALA A 207 2.25 -8.61 -4.58
CA ALA A 207 2.07 -9.31 -5.84
C ALA A 207 1.86 -8.34 -7.03
N ALA A 208 1.68 -7.07 -6.77
CA ALA A 208 1.34 -6.07 -7.79
C ALA A 208 2.53 -5.24 -8.23
N GLY A 209 3.45 -5.72 -8.97
CA GLY A 209 4.59 -4.93 -9.45
C GLY A 209 4.24 -3.50 -9.93
N GLY A 210 4.27 -2.48 -9.06
CA GLY A 210 3.93 -1.10 -9.43
C GLY A 210 4.53 -0.07 -8.47
N LYS A 211 4.48 1.22 -8.87
CA LYS A 211 4.96 2.35 -8.05
C LYS A 211 4.01 2.73 -6.92
N SER A 212 2.71 2.42 -7.05
CA SER A 212 1.65 2.79 -6.09
C SER A 212 1.83 2.16 -4.71
N PHE A 213 2.64 1.11 -4.65
CA PHE A 213 3.07 0.37 -3.49
C PHE A 213 3.62 1.20 -2.33
N ILE A 214 4.33 2.25 -2.61
CA ILE A 214 5.02 3.12 -1.65
C ILE A 214 4.05 3.75 -0.66
N ARG A 215 2.93 4.26 -1.19
CA ARG A 215 1.86 4.82 -0.34
C ARG A 215 1.25 3.76 0.54
N THR A 216 1.18 2.53 0.05
CA THR A 216 0.65 1.39 0.80
C THR A 216 1.59 1.00 1.94
N VAL A 217 2.92 0.94 1.73
CA VAL A 217 3.89 0.70 2.82
C VAL A 217 3.80 1.77 3.89
N GLN A 218 3.72 3.02 3.50
CA GLN A 218 3.60 4.14 4.44
C GLN A 218 2.27 4.08 5.21
N SER A 219 1.15 3.76 4.53
CA SER A 219 -0.16 3.61 5.17
C SER A 219 -0.24 2.38 6.06
N VAL A 220 0.32 1.26 5.62
CA VAL A 220 0.39 0.02 6.40
C VAL A 220 1.34 0.21 7.60
N GLY A 221 2.49 0.85 7.39
CA GLY A 221 3.43 1.17 8.49
C GLY A 221 2.78 2.01 9.59
N ARG A 222 1.89 2.94 9.24
CA ARG A 222 1.14 3.74 10.23
C ARG A 222 0.00 2.97 10.90
N GLY A 223 -0.64 2.05 10.18
CA GLY A 223 -1.70 1.19 10.72
C GLY A 223 -1.17 0.08 11.63
N LEU A 224 0.12 -0.22 11.56
CA LEU A 224 0.78 -1.26 12.35
C LEU A 224 1.25 -0.73 13.70
N ARG A 225 0.30 -0.23 14.50
CA ARG A 225 0.57 0.05 15.90
C ARG A 225 1.04 -1.23 16.60
N LYS A 226 1.98 -1.10 17.52
CA LYS A 226 2.40 -2.22 18.36
C LYS A 226 1.18 -2.91 18.98
N HIS A 227 1.08 -4.20 18.78
CA HIS A 227 0.20 -5.07 19.54
C HIS A 227 1.08 -5.96 20.42
N ALA A 228 0.66 -6.31 21.62
CA ALA A 228 1.43 -7.06 22.60
C ALA A 228 2.01 -8.40 22.09
N SER A 229 1.44 -8.95 21.00
CA SER A 229 1.89 -10.20 20.37
C SER A 229 2.72 -9.99 19.09
N LYS A 230 3.04 -8.73 18.68
CA LYS A 230 3.56 -8.44 17.34
C LYS A 230 4.83 -7.60 17.38
N ASN A 231 5.98 -8.25 17.29
CA ASN A 231 7.27 -7.57 17.24
C ASN A 231 7.79 -7.26 15.83
N LYS A 232 7.26 -7.90 14.78
CA LYS A 232 7.77 -7.74 13.41
C LYS A 232 6.68 -7.93 12.36
N LEU A 233 6.68 -7.07 11.34
CA LEU A 233 5.98 -7.27 10.09
C LEU A 233 6.99 -7.70 9.03
N ILE A 234 6.68 -8.76 8.28
CA ILE A 234 7.47 -9.19 7.15
C ILE A 234 6.77 -8.80 5.86
N ILE A 235 7.48 -8.09 5.02
CA ILE A 235 7.02 -7.74 3.67
C ILE A 235 7.78 -8.60 2.66
N PHE A 236 7.06 -9.35 1.85
CA PHE A 236 7.58 -10.07 0.70
C PHE A 236 7.33 -9.22 -0.55
N ASP A 237 8.36 -8.61 -1.07
CA ASP A 237 8.31 -7.77 -2.26
C ASP A 237 8.65 -8.61 -3.49
N ILE A 238 7.65 -8.89 -4.32
CA ILE A 238 7.84 -9.68 -5.53
C ILE A 238 8.40 -8.77 -6.63
N CYS A 239 9.61 -9.09 -7.05
CA CYS A 239 10.31 -8.44 -8.14
C CYS A 239 10.38 -9.39 -9.34
N ASP A 240 9.54 -9.12 -10.34
CA ASP A 240 9.59 -9.87 -11.59
C ASP A 240 10.79 -9.40 -12.42
N ASN A 241 11.72 -10.31 -12.77
CA ASN A 241 12.92 -9.99 -13.56
C ASN A 241 12.56 -9.77 -15.03
N LEU A 242 11.75 -8.72 -15.25
CA LEU A 242 11.23 -8.28 -16.54
C LEU A 242 11.48 -6.77 -16.71
N ARG A 243 11.27 -6.25 -17.92
CA ARG A 243 11.63 -4.87 -18.29
C ARG A 243 11.07 -3.80 -17.36
N TYR A 244 9.78 -3.87 -17.02
CA TYR A 244 9.12 -2.89 -16.15
C TYR A 244 9.17 -3.32 -14.69
N GLY A 245 9.11 -4.63 -14.43
CA GLY A 245 9.23 -5.19 -13.08
C GLY A 245 10.50 -4.76 -12.38
N LEU A 246 11.66 -4.88 -13.05
CA LEU A 246 12.96 -4.43 -12.54
C LEU A 246 12.99 -2.93 -12.24
N ARG A 247 12.51 -2.09 -13.17
CA ARG A 247 12.47 -0.63 -12.97
C ARG A 247 11.61 -0.22 -11.77
N HIS A 248 10.52 -0.94 -11.55
CA HIS A 248 9.66 -0.68 -10.41
C HIS A 248 10.29 -1.18 -9.10
N CYS A 249 11.01 -2.30 -9.14
CA CYS A 249 11.75 -2.83 -8.00
C CYS A 249 12.82 -1.84 -7.54
N GLU A 250 13.65 -1.33 -8.46
CA GLU A 250 14.70 -0.35 -8.14
C GLU A 250 14.10 0.91 -7.46
N LYS A 251 12.99 1.41 -7.97
CA LYS A 251 12.32 2.55 -7.32
C LYS A 251 11.79 2.23 -5.92
N ARG A 252 11.41 0.98 -5.65
CA ARG A 252 11.03 0.57 -4.30
C ARG A 252 12.24 0.48 -3.38
N LYS A 253 13.38 -0.02 -3.88
CA LYS A 253 14.65 -0.05 -3.13
C LYS A 253 15.10 1.36 -2.72
N GLU A 254 15.08 2.33 -3.65
CA GLU A 254 15.39 3.75 -3.35
C GLU A 254 14.57 4.26 -2.15
N ILE A 255 13.34 3.78 -1.99
CA ILE A 255 12.48 4.21 -0.89
C ILE A 255 12.77 3.43 0.38
N TYR A 256 13.05 2.11 0.29
CA TYR A 256 13.51 1.37 1.45
C TYR A 256 14.78 2.01 2.02
N ASP A 257 15.73 2.41 1.18
CA ASP A 257 16.95 3.09 1.59
C ASP A 257 16.66 4.45 2.23
N ARG A 258 15.81 5.28 1.60
CA ARG A 258 15.39 6.58 2.14
C ARG A 258 14.70 6.47 3.50
N GLU A 259 13.82 5.49 3.66
CA GLU A 259 13.07 5.25 4.89
C GLU A 259 13.87 4.39 5.90
N LYS A 260 15.12 4.04 5.58
CA LYS A 260 15.99 3.17 6.39
C LYS A 260 15.30 1.86 6.78
N ILE A 261 14.64 1.22 5.82
CA ILE A 261 14.01 -0.08 5.97
C ILE A 261 15.01 -1.15 5.53
N MET A 262 15.34 -2.06 6.43
CA MET A 262 16.24 -3.18 6.10
C MET A 262 15.57 -4.15 5.15
N TYR A 263 16.30 -4.57 4.11
CA TYR A 263 15.82 -5.59 3.20
C TYR A 263 16.90 -6.62 2.86
N THR A 264 16.44 -7.79 2.45
CA THR A 264 17.28 -8.88 1.91
C THR A 264 16.76 -9.26 0.53
N GLU A 265 17.64 -9.75 -0.35
CA GLU A 265 17.27 -10.20 -1.69
C GLU A 265 17.49 -11.69 -1.84
N SER A 266 16.57 -12.36 -2.53
CA SER A 266 16.69 -13.76 -2.90
C SER A 266 16.26 -13.98 -4.35
N LYS A 267 16.97 -14.85 -5.06
CA LYS A 267 16.65 -15.21 -6.44
C LYS A 267 15.85 -16.49 -6.48
N ILE A 268 14.75 -16.48 -7.21
CA ILE A 268 13.85 -17.62 -7.40
C ILE A 268 13.84 -17.95 -8.89
N LEU A 269 14.32 -19.12 -9.23
CA LEU A 269 14.42 -19.59 -10.61
C LEU A 269 13.20 -20.42 -10.97
N GLU A 270 12.65 -20.19 -12.14
CA GLU A 270 11.69 -21.11 -12.75
C GLU A 270 12.42 -22.41 -13.06
N LYS A 271 11.96 -23.51 -12.47
CA LYS A 271 12.52 -24.83 -12.78
C LYS A 271 11.99 -25.31 -14.14
N SER A 272 12.88 -25.83 -14.96
CA SER A 272 12.56 -26.48 -16.23
C SER A 272 11.61 -27.65 -16.02
#